data_01e7205e58dd21010d90e8bbd77c7460
#
_entry.id   01e7205e58dd21010d90e8bbd77c7460
#
_cell.length_a   1.000
_cell.length_b   1.000
_cell.length_c   1.000
_cell.angle_alpha   90.00
_cell.angle_beta   90.00
_cell.angle_gamma   90.00
#
_symmetry.space_group_name_H-M   'P 1'
#
loop_
_entity.id
_entity.type
_entity.pdbx_description
1 polymer ?
#
loop_
_entity_poly.entity_id
_entity_poly.type
_entity_poly.pdbx_seq_one_letter_code
_entity_poly.pdbx_strand_id
1 'polypeptide(L)'
;MADARTLLVVHHTPSPPTRELLEKVLDGTADPEISGVRVRPVAALAATVPDVLDADGFLFGTPANFGYMSGALKHFFDTVYYPVLGSVTGKPYGLWVHGNNDTAVAVASVQRLATGLEP
;
A
#
# COMPACT_ATOMS: atom_id res chain seq x y z
N MET A 1 -21.51 -6.07 8.41
CA MET A 1 -21.04 -7.39 8.82
C MET A 1 -19.84 -7.24 9.71
N ALA A 2 -19.94 -7.77 10.90
CA ALA A 2 -18.89 -7.62 11.91
C ALA A 2 -17.56 -8.25 11.50
N ASP A 3 -17.59 -9.24 10.60
CA ASP A 3 -16.43 -10.04 10.26
C ASP A 3 -15.71 -9.58 8.99
N ALA A 4 -16.10 -8.44 8.42
CA ALA A 4 -15.42 -7.95 7.25
C ALA A 4 -13.99 -7.54 7.59
N ARG A 5 -13.04 -8.00 6.76
CA ARG A 5 -11.65 -7.60 6.85
C ARG A 5 -11.43 -6.35 6.02
N THR A 6 -10.52 -5.51 6.44
CA THR A 6 -10.21 -4.27 5.73
C THR A 6 -8.85 -4.39 5.04
N LEU A 7 -8.85 -4.17 3.73
CA LEU A 7 -7.63 -4.06 2.92
C LEU A 7 -7.37 -2.58 2.68
N LEU A 8 -6.30 -2.06 3.22
CA LEU A 8 -5.89 -0.67 3.01
C LEU A 8 -4.98 -0.60 1.79
N VAL A 9 -5.39 0.18 0.80
CA VAL A 9 -4.58 0.40 -0.41
C VAL A 9 -3.95 1.78 -0.28
N VAL A 10 -2.66 1.83 0.04
CA VAL A 10 -1.91 3.08 0.16
C VAL A 10 -1.17 3.30 -1.15
N HIS A 11 -1.48 4.40 -1.83
CA HIS A 11 -0.98 4.60 -3.18
C HIS A 11 -0.50 6.03 -3.42
N HIS A 12 0.43 6.15 -4.36
CA HIS A 12 0.80 7.43 -4.95
C HIS A 12 0.63 7.30 -6.46
N THR A 13 -0.34 8.00 -7.01
CA THR A 13 -0.76 7.87 -8.41
C THR A 13 -0.80 9.26 -9.06
N PRO A 14 0.40 9.86 -9.30
CA PRO A 14 0.47 11.27 -9.70
C PRO A 14 0.22 11.50 -11.19
N SER A 15 0.03 10.47 -11.99
CA SER A 15 -0.06 10.58 -13.45
C SER A 15 -1.23 9.74 -13.99
N PRO A 16 -1.68 10.01 -15.23
CA PRO A 16 -2.72 9.17 -15.85
C PRO A 16 -2.38 7.67 -15.88
N PRO A 17 -1.16 7.25 -16.28
CA PRO A 17 -0.83 5.82 -16.28
C PRO A 17 -0.88 5.18 -14.88
N THR A 18 -0.40 5.88 -13.85
CA THR A 18 -0.44 5.34 -12.49
C THR A 18 -1.86 5.27 -11.95
N ARG A 19 -2.70 6.25 -12.30
CA ARG A 19 -4.12 6.20 -11.92
C ARG A 19 -4.86 5.07 -12.62
N GLU A 20 -4.58 4.83 -13.90
CA GLU A 20 -5.16 3.72 -14.62
C GLU A 20 -4.77 2.38 -14.01
N LEU A 21 -3.53 2.24 -13.61
CA LEU A 21 -3.06 1.02 -12.94
C LEU A 21 -3.76 0.82 -11.60
N LEU A 22 -3.93 1.88 -10.81
CA LEU A 22 -4.68 1.80 -9.56
C LEU A 22 -6.11 1.31 -9.81
N GLU A 23 -6.78 1.84 -10.84
CA GLU A 23 -8.13 1.41 -11.18
C GLU A 23 -8.18 -0.09 -11.49
N LYS A 24 -7.19 -0.62 -12.20
CA LYS A 24 -7.11 -2.04 -12.50
C LYS A 24 -6.88 -2.88 -11.26
N VAL A 25 -6.04 -2.41 -10.34
CA VAL A 25 -5.84 -3.09 -9.06
C VAL A 25 -7.14 -3.13 -8.26
N LEU A 26 -7.84 -2.00 -8.19
CA LEU A 26 -9.12 -1.93 -7.48
C LEU A 26 -10.18 -2.82 -8.14
N ASP A 27 -10.22 -2.90 -9.47
CA ASP A 27 -11.11 -3.82 -10.17
C ASP A 27 -10.84 -5.27 -9.75
N GLY A 28 -9.57 -5.64 -9.61
CA GLY A 28 -9.21 -6.98 -9.16
C GLY A 28 -9.69 -7.26 -7.73
N THR A 29 -9.63 -6.27 -6.86
CA THR A 29 -10.11 -6.43 -5.47
C THR A 29 -11.63 -6.53 -5.40
N ALA A 30 -12.34 -6.09 -6.43
CA ALA A 30 -13.80 -6.15 -6.51
C ALA A 30 -14.31 -7.44 -7.16
N ASP A 31 -13.44 -8.41 -7.43
CA ASP A 31 -13.83 -9.68 -8.04
C ASP A 31 -14.93 -10.35 -7.19
N PRO A 32 -16.02 -10.84 -7.84
CA PRO A 32 -17.11 -11.47 -7.09
C PRO A 32 -16.72 -12.69 -6.27
N GLU A 33 -15.60 -13.32 -6.59
CA GLU A 33 -15.10 -14.47 -5.81
C GLU A 33 -14.43 -14.05 -4.52
N ILE A 34 -14.14 -12.76 -4.35
CA ILE A 34 -13.59 -12.23 -3.11
C ILE A 34 -14.74 -11.71 -2.26
N SER A 35 -14.90 -12.27 -1.08
CA SER A 35 -15.97 -11.87 -0.17
C SER A 35 -15.39 -11.55 1.21
N GLY A 36 -16.14 -10.77 1.99
CA GLY A 36 -15.75 -10.44 3.36
C GLY A 36 -14.60 -9.46 3.44
N VAL A 37 -14.27 -8.75 2.37
CA VAL A 37 -13.19 -7.77 2.34
C VAL A 37 -13.74 -6.39 1.98
N ARG A 38 -13.45 -5.43 2.82
CA ARG A 38 -13.73 -4.01 2.54
C ARG A 38 -12.43 -3.35 2.08
N VAL A 39 -12.43 -2.78 0.88
CA VAL A 39 -11.24 -2.17 0.29
C VAL A 39 -11.28 -0.66 0.53
N ARG A 40 -10.21 -0.11 1.11
CA ARG A 40 -10.07 1.32 1.36
C ARG A 40 -8.85 1.87 0.63
N PRO A 41 -9.01 2.49 -0.54
CA PRO A 41 -7.90 3.19 -1.17
C PRO A 41 -7.70 4.56 -0.52
N VAL A 42 -6.45 4.87 -0.16
CA VAL A 42 -6.08 6.14 0.46
C VAL A 42 -4.76 6.61 -0.17
N ALA A 43 -4.73 7.86 -0.60
CA ALA A 43 -3.48 8.44 -1.10
C ALA A 43 -2.42 8.45 0.01
N ALA A 44 -1.18 8.17 -0.36
CA ALA A 44 -0.10 8.03 0.62
C ALA A 44 0.05 9.26 1.53
N LEU A 45 -0.11 10.47 0.98
CA LEU A 45 0.00 11.69 1.77
C LEU A 45 -1.22 11.95 2.67
N ALA A 46 -2.31 11.23 2.47
CA ALA A 46 -3.54 11.38 3.26
C ALA A 46 -3.73 10.23 4.26
N ALA A 47 -2.97 9.16 4.15
CA ALA A 47 -3.11 8.01 5.02
C ALA A 47 -2.63 8.33 6.45
N THR A 48 -3.35 7.83 7.42
CA THR A 48 -3.13 8.15 8.83
C THR A 48 -2.81 6.90 9.65
N VAL A 49 -2.31 7.11 10.86
CA VAL A 49 -2.08 6.01 11.81
C VAL A 49 -3.36 5.20 12.08
N PRO A 50 -4.52 5.82 12.35
CA PRO A 50 -5.75 5.05 12.50
C PRO A 50 -6.09 4.19 11.29
N ASP A 51 -5.86 4.69 10.07
CA ASP A 51 -6.08 3.88 8.87
C ASP A 51 -5.27 2.58 8.91
N VAL A 52 -4.01 2.67 9.31
CA VAL A 52 -3.11 1.52 9.40
C VAL A 52 -3.54 0.57 10.51
N LEU A 53 -3.90 1.09 11.66
CA LEU A 53 -4.31 0.26 12.80
C LEU A 53 -5.62 -0.48 12.53
N ASP A 54 -6.53 0.12 11.77
CA ASP A 54 -7.82 -0.50 11.43
C ASP A 54 -7.71 -1.53 10.31
N ALA A 55 -6.60 -1.55 9.57
CA ALA A 55 -6.43 -2.46 8.44
C ALA A 55 -6.04 -3.86 8.89
N ASP A 56 -6.50 -4.86 8.15
CA ASP A 56 -6.12 -6.26 8.35
C ASP A 56 -5.06 -6.71 7.35
N GLY A 57 -4.89 -5.97 6.26
CA GLY A 57 -3.87 -6.21 5.26
C GLY A 57 -3.64 -4.96 4.44
N PHE A 58 -2.55 -4.96 3.65
CA PHE A 58 -2.10 -3.77 2.94
C PHE A 58 -1.74 -4.07 1.49
N LEU A 59 -2.05 -3.12 0.60
CA LEU A 59 -1.44 -3.05 -0.73
C LEU A 59 -0.77 -1.69 -0.85
N PHE A 60 0.48 -1.68 -1.28
CA PHE A 60 1.24 -0.45 -1.50
C PHE A 60 1.48 -0.23 -2.98
N GLY A 61 1.14 0.93 -3.49
CA GLY A 61 1.31 1.27 -4.90
C GLY A 61 2.11 2.54 -5.09
N THR A 62 3.12 2.49 -5.98
CA THR A 62 4.03 3.61 -6.19
C THR A 62 4.63 3.60 -7.59
N PRO A 63 4.91 4.77 -8.18
CA PRO A 63 5.84 4.82 -9.30
C PRO A 63 7.27 4.56 -8.81
N ALA A 64 8.13 4.11 -9.72
CA ALA A 64 9.56 4.01 -9.46
C ALA A 64 10.21 5.36 -9.77
N ASN A 65 10.58 6.10 -8.74
CA ASN A 65 11.24 7.41 -8.89
C ASN A 65 12.71 7.24 -8.56
N PHE A 66 13.57 7.44 -9.56
CA PHE A 66 15.03 7.31 -9.39
C PHE A 66 15.41 5.95 -8.77
N GLY A 67 14.75 4.88 -9.21
CA GLY A 67 15.03 3.54 -8.70
C GLY A 67 14.57 3.29 -7.26
N TYR A 68 13.60 4.07 -6.79
CA TYR A 68 13.11 3.98 -5.42
C TYR A 68 11.60 4.24 -5.40
N MET A 69 10.94 3.94 -4.30
CA MET A 69 9.55 4.33 -4.13
C MET A 69 9.41 5.86 -4.18
N SER A 70 8.21 6.35 -4.45
CA SER A 70 7.95 7.79 -4.44
C SER A 70 8.18 8.39 -3.05
N GLY A 71 8.52 9.68 -3.01
CA GLY A 71 8.64 10.40 -1.75
C GLY A 71 7.34 10.38 -0.94
N ALA A 72 6.20 10.40 -1.62
CA ALA A 72 4.91 10.35 -0.93
C ALA A 72 4.73 9.02 -0.15
N LEU A 73 5.08 7.90 -0.75
CA LEU A 73 4.98 6.61 -0.07
C LEU A 73 6.02 6.50 1.04
N LYS A 74 7.24 7.00 0.81
CA LYS A 74 8.26 7.05 1.87
C LYS A 74 7.79 7.90 3.04
N HIS A 75 7.17 9.04 2.77
CA HIS A 75 6.59 9.89 3.81
C HIS A 75 5.54 9.14 4.62
N PHE A 76 4.69 8.36 3.97
CA PHE A 76 3.71 7.52 4.67
C PHE A 76 4.42 6.60 5.66
N PHE A 77 5.43 5.86 5.22
CA PHE A 77 6.17 4.95 6.10
C PHE A 77 6.83 5.69 7.26
N ASP A 78 7.46 6.83 6.98
CA ASP A 78 8.11 7.63 8.03
C ASP A 78 7.09 8.11 9.06
N THR A 79 5.89 8.45 8.62
CA THR A 79 4.84 8.98 9.50
C THR A 79 4.27 7.90 10.43
N VAL A 80 4.07 6.68 9.92
CA VAL A 80 3.36 5.65 10.67
C VAL A 80 4.28 4.68 11.41
N TYR A 81 5.58 4.65 11.08
CA TYR A 81 6.47 3.59 11.54
C TYR A 81 6.42 3.39 13.06
N TYR A 82 6.84 4.39 13.81
CA TYR A 82 6.88 4.25 15.26
C TYR A 82 5.50 4.10 15.90
N PRO A 83 4.48 4.89 15.51
CA PRO A 83 3.16 4.74 16.13
C PRO A 83 2.52 3.37 15.97
N VAL A 84 2.82 2.63 14.87
CA VAL A 84 2.17 1.34 14.62
C VAL A 84 3.10 0.15 14.86
N LEU A 85 4.35 0.39 15.18
CA LEU A 85 5.33 -0.67 15.36
C LEU A 85 4.86 -1.66 16.44
N GLY A 86 4.81 -2.94 16.09
CA GLY A 86 4.28 -3.97 16.98
C GLY A 86 2.78 -4.19 16.88
N SER A 87 2.03 -3.24 16.30
CA SER A 87 0.57 -3.37 16.19
C SER A 87 0.12 -3.99 14.88
N VAL A 88 1.01 -4.15 13.91
CA VAL A 88 0.70 -4.70 12.57
C VAL A 88 1.37 -6.06 12.33
N THR A 89 1.97 -6.64 13.36
CA THR A 89 2.69 -7.91 13.26
C THR A 89 1.78 -9.01 12.69
N GLY A 90 2.27 -9.68 11.65
CA GLY A 90 1.54 -10.77 11.02
C GLY A 90 0.49 -10.36 10.00
N LYS A 91 0.23 -9.09 9.80
CA LYS A 91 -0.72 -8.65 8.78
C LYS A 91 -0.09 -8.76 7.38
N PRO A 92 -0.80 -9.35 6.41
CA PRO A 92 -0.24 -9.55 5.07
C PRO A 92 -0.14 -8.24 4.29
N TYR A 93 0.82 -8.19 3.36
CA TYR A 93 0.90 -7.08 2.43
C TYR A 93 1.30 -7.54 1.04
N GLY A 94 0.95 -6.73 0.05
CA GLY A 94 1.43 -6.84 -1.32
C GLY A 94 1.80 -5.45 -1.81
N LEU A 95 2.38 -5.39 -3.01
CA LEU A 95 2.77 -4.11 -3.58
C LEU A 95 2.77 -4.16 -5.10
N TRP A 96 2.68 -3.00 -5.74
CA TRP A 96 2.92 -2.87 -7.17
C TRP A 96 3.76 -1.62 -7.44
N VAL A 97 4.57 -1.70 -8.47
CA VAL A 97 5.45 -0.60 -8.88
C VAL A 97 5.30 -0.38 -10.38
N HIS A 98 5.21 0.87 -10.78
CA HIS A 98 5.14 1.27 -12.18
C HIS A 98 6.38 2.07 -12.57
N GLY A 99 7.07 1.66 -13.62
CA GLY A 99 8.23 2.38 -14.13
C GLY A 99 8.83 1.70 -15.34
N ASN A 100 9.76 2.40 -16.00
CA ASN A 100 10.44 1.90 -17.20
C ASN A 100 11.71 1.10 -16.88
N ASN A 101 12.40 1.47 -15.79
CA ASN A 101 13.62 0.82 -15.38
C ASN A 101 13.77 0.91 -13.86
N ASP A 102 14.72 0.16 -13.32
CA ASP A 102 15.00 0.12 -11.87
C ASP A 102 13.78 -0.20 -11.01
N THR A 103 12.76 -0.84 -11.61
CA THR A 103 11.56 -1.21 -10.86
C THR A 103 11.86 -2.25 -9.79
N ALA A 104 12.80 -3.16 -10.03
CA ALA A 104 13.20 -4.15 -9.04
C ALA A 104 13.80 -3.48 -7.78
N VAL A 105 14.57 -2.42 -7.96
CA VAL A 105 15.12 -1.66 -6.82
C VAL A 105 14.03 -0.95 -6.06
N ALA A 106 13.06 -0.36 -6.78
CA ALA A 106 11.90 0.26 -6.15
C ALA A 106 11.06 -0.75 -5.37
N VAL A 107 10.82 -1.94 -5.93
CA VAL A 107 10.15 -3.04 -5.21
C VAL A 107 10.89 -3.37 -3.93
N ALA A 108 12.21 -3.54 -4.02
CA ALA A 108 13.03 -3.86 -2.85
C ALA A 108 12.95 -2.76 -1.78
N SER A 109 12.86 -1.48 -2.18
CA SER A 109 12.75 -0.38 -1.23
C SER A 109 11.44 -0.46 -0.43
N VAL A 110 10.33 -0.77 -1.08
CA VAL A 110 9.04 -0.94 -0.39
C VAL A 110 9.09 -2.16 0.54
N GLN A 111 9.61 -3.28 0.04
CA GLN A 111 9.71 -4.51 0.84
C GLN A 111 10.54 -4.29 2.11
N ARG A 112 11.62 -3.53 2.00
CA ARG A 112 12.48 -3.26 3.15
C ARG A 112 11.73 -2.52 4.25
N LEU A 113 10.96 -1.49 3.88
CA LEU A 113 10.22 -0.71 4.87
C LEU A 113 9.01 -1.47 5.39
N ALA A 114 8.29 -2.16 4.53
CA ALA A 114 7.16 -2.98 4.95
C ALA A 114 7.60 -4.10 5.89
N THR A 115 8.70 -4.78 5.57
CA THR A 115 9.26 -5.81 6.43
C THR A 115 9.69 -5.24 7.78
N GLY A 116 10.22 -4.01 7.78
CA GLY A 116 10.60 -3.33 9.02
C GLY A 116 9.44 -3.09 9.97
N LEU A 117 8.22 -2.99 9.46
CA LEU A 117 7.01 -2.91 10.28
C LEU A 117 6.60 -4.28 10.85
N GLU A 118 7.17 -5.35 10.35
CA GLU A 118 6.86 -6.73 10.73
C GLU A 118 5.39 -7.10 10.56
N PRO A 119 4.78 -6.73 9.40
CA PRO A 119 3.40 -7.11 9.18
C PRO A 119 3.25 -8.62 9.03
#